data_36451cff2bb7f461f07e0adc68031af3
#
_entry.id   36451cff2bb7f461f07e0adc68031af3
#
_cell.length_a   1.000
_cell.length_b   1.000
_cell.length_c   1.000
_cell.angle_alpha   90.00
_cell.angle_beta   90.00
_cell.angle_gamma   90.00
#
_symmetry.space_group_name_H-M   'P 1'
#
loop_
_entity.id
_entity.type
_entity.pdbx_description
1 polymer ?
#
loop_
_entity_poly.entity_id
_entity_poly.type
_entity_poly.pdbx_seq_one_letter_code
_entity_poly.pdbx_strand_id
1 'polypeptide(L)'
;SVYIYSNEDKLVFVSTDSFRLAEKKIKVKGLEEIEGILIPFKNIAEILRIFGEIKGDVKVCFNKNQISFSSENTYLTSRVIDGVFPDYRQILPKESKTEAIVLKQELLNALKLSNIFSDKFSQVKLAVKPKEKVFELSSANNEVGENKTYLDAALTGEEVELGFNYKYFLDCFQSISTDSVSIKLGGASRPIVISP
;
A
#
# COMPACT_ATOMS: atom_id res chain seq x y z
N SER A 1 2.84 2.57 -13.69
CA SER A 1 3.39 1.25 -14.04
C SER A 1 3.52 0.36 -12.81
N VAL A 2 3.51 -0.95 -13.05
CA VAL A 2 3.87 -1.95 -12.04
C VAL A 2 5.20 -2.56 -12.45
N TYR A 3 6.15 -2.53 -11.53
CA TYR A 3 7.47 -3.15 -11.68
C TYR A 3 7.44 -4.55 -11.06
N ILE A 4 7.88 -5.55 -11.81
CA ILE A 4 7.91 -6.95 -11.39
C ILE A 4 9.33 -7.46 -11.55
N TYR A 5 9.89 -8.05 -10.48
CA TYR A 5 11.22 -8.65 -10.51
C TYR A 5 11.31 -9.83 -9.52
N SER A 6 12.31 -10.68 -9.68
CA SER A 6 12.60 -11.73 -8.71
C SER A 6 13.64 -11.29 -7.69
N ASN A 7 13.48 -11.74 -6.47
CA ASN A 7 14.46 -11.60 -5.41
C ASN A 7 14.50 -12.91 -4.59
N GLU A 8 15.55 -13.68 -4.78
CA GLU A 8 15.66 -15.04 -4.25
C GLU A 8 14.45 -15.91 -4.69
N ASP A 9 13.72 -16.50 -3.75
CA ASP A 9 12.52 -17.31 -3.98
C ASP A 9 11.21 -16.50 -4.06
N LYS A 10 11.30 -15.17 -4.20
CA LYS A 10 10.14 -14.27 -4.17
C LYS A 10 9.98 -13.50 -5.47
N LEU A 11 8.77 -13.53 -5.98
CA LEU A 11 8.32 -12.58 -7.01
C LEU A 11 7.84 -11.31 -6.32
N VAL A 12 8.40 -10.18 -6.72
CA VAL A 12 8.15 -8.87 -6.10
C VAL A 12 7.42 -7.97 -7.08
N PHE A 13 6.34 -7.39 -6.63
CA PHE A 13 5.53 -6.40 -7.37
C PHE A 13 5.65 -5.06 -6.67
N VAL A 14 5.96 -4.01 -7.41
CA VAL A 14 6.10 -2.66 -6.87
C VAL A 14 5.39 -1.66 -7.75
N SER A 15 4.67 -0.74 -7.13
CA SER A 15 4.06 0.40 -7.83
C SER A 15 4.15 1.66 -6.98
N THR A 16 4.32 2.81 -7.62
CA THR A 16 4.34 4.13 -6.97
C THR A 16 3.75 5.20 -7.86
N ASP A 17 3.20 6.23 -7.23
CA ASP A 17 2.71 7.47 -7.87
C ASP A 17 3.44 8.72 -7.34
N SER A 18 4.62 8.55 -6.73
CA SER A 18 5.45 9.56 -6.07
C SER A 18 4.96 10.01 -4.69
N PHE A 19 3.72 9.73 -4.31
CA PHE A 19 3.15 10.07 -2.99
C PHE A 19 3.04 8.83 -2.09
N ARG A 20 2.84 7.67 -2.69
CA ARG A 20 2.72 6.38 -2.02
C ARG A 20 3.41 5.28 -2.83
N LEU A 21 3.76 4.21 -2.16
CA LEU A 21 4.39 3.04 -2.74
C LEU A 21 3.70 1.79 -2.19
N ALA A 22 3.39 0.86 -3.07
CA ALA A 22 2.93 -0.47 -2.71
C ALA A 22 3.95 -1.51 -3.13
N GLU A 23 4.28 -2.44 -2.21
CA GLU A 23 5.14 -3.58 -2.47
C GLU A 23 4.41 -4.86 -2.05
N LYS A 24 4.39 -5.87 -2.93
CA LYS A 24 3.89 -7.22 -2.62
C LYS A 24 4.96 -8.24 -2.97
N LYS A 25 5.25 -9.13 -2.03
CA LYS A 25 6.18 -10.25 -2.21
C LYS A 25 5.41 -11.57 -2.14
N ILE A 26 5.60 -12.43 -3.12
CA ILE A 26 4.97 -13.75 -3.19
C ILE A 26 6.07 -14.79 -3.30
N LYS A 27 6.04 -15.80 -2.44
CA LYS A 27 6.95 -16.94 -2.52
C LYS A 27 6.55 -17.83 -3.68
N VAL A 28 7.49 -18.13 -4.59
CA VAL A 28 7.26 -18.96 -5.76
C VAL A 28 8.34 -20.04 -5.82
N LYS A 29 7.93 -21.31 -5.84
CA LYS A 29 8.87 -22.42 -5.99
C LYS A 29 9.37 -22.50 -7.43
N GLY A 30 10.68 -22.65 -7.61
CA GLY A 30 11.28 -22.78 -8.95
C GLY A 30 11.19 -21.48 -9.75
N LEU A 31 11.21 -20.33 -9.10
CA LEU A 31 11.18 -19.04 -9.75
C LEU A 31 12.47 -18.82 -10.55
N GLU A 32 12.34 -18.58 -11.86
CA GLU A 32 13.43 -18.14 -12.69
C GLU A 32 13.82 -16.69 -12.39
N GLU A 33 15.06 -16.32 -12.66
CA GLU A 33 15.53 -14.97 -12.45
C GLU A 33 14.84 -13.98 -13.41
N ILE A 34 14.24 -12.94 -12.85
CA ILE A 34 13.58 -11.85 -13.57
C ILE A 34 14.34 -10.57 -13.24
N GLU A 35 15.10 -10.04 -14.20
CA GLU A 35 15.86 -8.79 -14.03
C GLU A 35 14.97 -7.58 -13.72
N GLY A 36 13.76 -7.58 -14.23
CA GLY A 36 12.75 -6.55 -13.99
C GLY A 36 11.90 -6.26 -15.23
N ILE A 37 10.60 -6.18 -15.03
CA ILE A 37 9.60 -5.94 -16.07
C ILE A 37 8.70 -4.80 -15.65
N LEU A 38 8.50 -3.81 -16.53
CA LEU A 38 7.60 -2.68 -16.31
C LEU A 38 6.32 -2.86 -17.14
N ILE A 39 5.20 -3.06 -16.48
CA ILE A 39 3.89 -3.17 -17.13
C ILE A 39 3.14 -1.84 -17.01
N PRO A 40 2.58 -1.29 -18.12
CA PRO A 40 1.75 -0.10 -18.06
C PRO A 40 0.55 -0.28 -17.14
N PHE A 41 0.22 0.73 -16.33
CA PHE A 41 -0.89 0.65 -15.38
C PHE A 41 -2.23 0.30 -16.05
N LYS A 42 -2.52 0.87 -17.23
CA LYS A 42 -3.75 0.56 -17.97
C LYS A 42 -3.88 -0.93 -18.29
N ASN A 43 -2.78 -1.59 -18.63
CA ASN A 43 -2.77 -3.01 -18.97
C ASN A 43 -2.96 -3.89 -17.71
N ILE A 44 -2.49 -3.44 -16.55
CA ILE A 44 -2.74 -4.14 -15.27
C ILE A 44 -4.23 -4.21 -14.97
N ALA A 45 -4.97 -3.13 -15.15
CA ALA A 45 -6.42 -3.13 -14.94
C ALA A 45 -7.13 -4.17 -15.83
N GLU A 46 -6.71 -4.30 -17.10
CA GLU A 46 -7.26 -5.31 -18.02
C GLU A 46 -6.84 -6.73 -17.64
N ILE A 47 -5.61 -6.94 -17.20
CA ILE A 47 -5.14 -8.23 -16.70
C ILE A 47 -5.98 -8.66 -15.50
N LEU A 48 -6.19 -7.78 -14.53
CA LEU A 48 -7.01 -8.05 -13.34
C LEU A 48 -8.46 -8.34 -13.71
N ARG A 49 -9.06 -7.58 -14.65
CA ARG A 49 -10.43 -7.79 -15.11
C ARG A 49 -10.62 -9.16 -15.79
N ILE A 50 -9.64 -9.59 -16.59
CA ILE A 50 -9.74 -10.84 -17.36
C ILE A 50 -9.38 -12.06 -16.49
N PHE A 51 -8.33 -11.97 -15.68
CA PHE A 51 -7.82 -13.12 -14.93
C PHE A 51 -8.28 -13.16 -13.47
N GLY A 52 -8.87 -12.09 -12.93
CA GLY A 52 -9.29 -12.01 -11.53
C GLY A 52 -10.37 -13.01 -11.13
N GLU A 53 -11.20 -13.47 -12.08
CA GLU A 53 -12.27 -14.45 -11.85
C GLU A 53 -11.88 -15.87 -12.28
N ILE A 54 -10.74 -16.05 -12.93
CA ILE A 54 -10.27 -17.36 -13.38
C ILE A 54 -9.81 -18.17 -12.17
N LYS A 55 -10.44 -19.32 -12.00
CA LYS A 55 -10.02 -20.31 -11.00
C LYS A 55 -8.99 -21.24 -11.60
N GLY A 56 -7.80 -21.29 -11.04
CA GLY A 56 -6.70 -22.14 -11.49
C GLY A 56 -5.42 -21.38 -11.80
N ASP A 57 -4.48 -22.08 -12.40
CA ASP A 57 -3.17 -21.52 -12.69
C ASP A 57 -3.19 -20.63 -13.92
N VAL A 58 -2.45 -19.54 -13.84
CA VAL A 58 -2.18 -18.63 -14.95
C VAL A 58 -0.71 -18.78 -15.32
N LYS A 59 -0.46 -19.26 -16.53
CA LYS A 59 0.90 -19.32 -17.07
C LYS A 59 1.34 -17.92 -17.50
N VAL A 60 2.48 -17.48 -17.00
CA VAL A 60 3.09 -16.20 -17.35
C VAL A 60 4.36 -16.43 -18.12
N CYS A 61 4.47 -15.83 -19.31
CA CYS A 61 5.67 -15.85 -20.13
C CYS A 61 6.05 -14.41 -20.48
N PHE A 62 7.34 -14.12 -20.53
CA PHE A 62 7.81 -12.77 -20.83
C PHE A 62 9.11 -12.79 -21.63
N ASN A 63 9.36 -11.70 -22.31
CA ASN A 63 10.63 -11.36 -22.94
C ASN A 63 10.89 -9.85 -22.81
N LYS A 64 11.92 -9.32 -23.44
CA LYS A 64 12.30 -7.90 -23.35
C LYS A 64 11.20 -6.93 -23.81
N ASN A 65 10.25 -7.36 -24.65
CA ASN A 65 9.29 -6.47 -25.30
C ASN A 65 7.86 -6.68 -24.82
N GLN A 66 7.54 -7.87 -24.29
CA GLN A 66 6.17 -8.22 -23.93
C GLN A 66 6.11 -9.26 -22.83
N ILE A 67 5.00 -9.24 -22.11
CA ILE A 67 4.58 -10.24 -21.14
C ILE A 67 3.23 -10.80 -21.56
N SER A 68 3.05 -12.10 -21.45
CA SER A 68 1.79 -12.78 -21.77
C SER A 68 1.28 -13.59 -20.59
N PHE A 69 -0.01 -13.66 -20.49
CA PHE A 69 -0.77 -14.41 -19.49
C PHE A 69 -1.68 -15.38 -20.23
N SER A 70 -1.69 -16.62 -19.82
CA SER A 70 -2.58 -17.61 -20.43
C SER A 70 -3.17 -18.56 -19.39
N SER A 71 -4.42 -18.91 -19.59
CA SER A 71 -5.16 -19.95 -18.90
C SER A 71 -5.98 -20.68 -19.96
N GLU A 72 -6.54 -21.86 -19.68
CA GLU A 72 -7.18 -22.79 -20.64
C GLU A 72 -7.65 -22.19 -21.98
N ASN A 73 -8.58 -21.23 -21.93
CA ASN A 73 -9.19 -20.61 -23.12
C ASN A 73 -8.91 -19.12 -23.26
N THR A 74 -8.00 -18.58 -22.44
CA THR A 74 -7.73 -17.14 -22.38
C THR A 74 -6.25 -16.87 -22.59
N TYR A 75 -5.93 -15.96 -23.50
CA TYR A 75 -4.58 -15.50 -23.78
C TYR A 75 -4.59 -13.98 -23.90
N LEU A 76 -3.72 -13.34 -23.16
CA LEU A 76 -3.53 -11.88 -23.17
C LEU A 76 -2.05 -11.56 -23.27
N THR A 77 -1.70 -10.60 -24.10
CA THR A 77 -0.34 -10.07 -24.19
C THR A 77 -0.33 -8.57 -23.93
N SER A 78 0.62 -8.14 -23.12
CA SER A 78 0.90 -6.74 -22.85
C SER A 78 2.30 -6.36 -23.31
N ARG A 79 2.46 -5.17 -23.87
CA ARG A 79 3.79 -4.58 -24.07
C ARG A 79 4.41 -4.24 -22.72
N VAL A 80 5.71 -4.42 -22.63
CA VAL A 80 6.56 -3.97 -21.52
C VAL A 80 7.05 -2.55 -21.83
N ILE A 81 7.17 -1.72 -20.81
CA ILE A 81 7.77 -0.39 -20.93
C ILE A 81 9.29 -0.55 -20.94
N ASP A 82 9.94 0.03 -21.93
CA ASP A 82 11.38 0.18 -21.94
C ASP A 82 11.75 1.39 -21.05
N GLY A 83 12.30 1.12 -19.85
CA GLY A 83 12.62 2.12 -18.87
C GLY A 83 13.19 1.54 -17.59
N VAL A 84 13.72 2.42 -16.74
CA VAL A 84 14.30 2.06 -15.45
C VAL A 84 13.31 2.45 -14.35
N PHE A 85 12.94 1.49 -13.50
CA PHE A 85 12.18 1.79 -12.28
C PHE A 85 13.12 2.43 -11.24
N PRO A 86 12.69 3.47 -10.52
CA PRO A 86 13.51 4.09 -9.49
C PRO A 86 13.92 3.09 -8.40
N ASP A 87 15.11 3.28 -7.83
CA ASP A 87 15.53 2.49 -6.67
C ASP A 87 14.73 2.90 -5.42
N TYR A 88 13.55 2.36 -5.33
CA TYR A 88 12.58 2.63 -4.26
C TYR A 88 13.05 2.16 -2.88
N ARG A 89 14.02 1.23 -2.82
CA ARG A 89 14.54 0.70 -1.55
C ARG A 89 15.20 1.78 -0.71
N GLN A 90 15.71 2.85 -1.36
CA GLN A 90 16.31 3.98 -0.67
C GLN A 90 15.30 4.84 0.09
N ILE A 91 14.02 4.84 -0.35
CA ILE A 91 12.94 5.59 0.31
C ILE A 91 12.20 4.79 1.37
N LEU A 92 12.38 3.46 1.41
CA LEU A 92 11.79 2.65 2.46
C LEU A 92 12.46 2.97 3.80
N PRO A 93 11.68 3.25 4.88
CA PRO A 93 12.24 3.45 6.20
C PRO A 93 12.98 2.19 6.67
N LYS A 94 14.24 2.35 7.06
CA LYS A 94 15.04 1.25 7.63
C LYS A 94 14.67 0.95 9.08
N GLU A 95 14.21 1.96 9.79
CA GLU A 95 13.83 1.88 11.20
C GLU A 95 12.52 2.62 11.44
N SER A 96 11.71 2.11 12.34
CA SER A 96 10.53 2.77 12.88
C SER A 96 10.79 3.13 14.35
N LYS A 97 10.42 4.34 14.74
CA LYS A 97 10.52 4.80 16.13
C LYS A 97 9.26 4.51 16.92
N THR A 98 8.14 4.38 16.22
CA THR A 98 6.83 4.16 16.80
C THR A 98 6.08 3.12 15.97
N GLU A 99 5.41 2.22 16.64
CA GLU A 99 4.53 1.22 16.02
C GLU A 99 3.18 1.22 16.71
N ALA A 100 2.12 1.16 15.90
CA ALA A 100 0.74 1.03 16.35
C ALA A 100 0.10 -0.16 15.63
N ILE A 101 -0.48 -1.08 16.39
CA ILE A 101 -1.29 -2.18 15.84
C ILE A 101 -2.75 -1.86 16.16
N VAL A 102 -3.58 -1.73 15.13
CA VAL A 102 -4.98 -1.35 15.25
C VAL A 102 -5.88 -2.31 14.48
N LEU A 103 -7.15 -2.41 14.87
CA LEU A 103 -8.15 -3.14 14.10
C LEU A 103 -8.46 -2.38 12.81
N LYS A 104 -8.30 -3.06 11.68
CA LYS A 104 -8.50 -2.49 10.34
C LYS A 104 -9.88 -1.85 10.19
N GLN A 105 -10.93 -2.53 10.65
CA GLN A 105 -12.30 -2.05 10.49
C GLN A 105 -12.56 -0.78 11.31
N GLU A 106 -12.02 -0.69 12.52
CA GLU A 106 -12.15 0.51 13.36
C GLU A 106 -11.42 1.70 12.74
N LEU A 107 -10.19 1.47 12.26
CA LEU A 107 -9.43 2.51 11.57
C LEU A 107 -10.13 2.98 10.29
N LEU A 108 -10.71 2.07 9.49
CA LEU A 108 -11.51 2.41 8.32
C LEU A 108 -12.71 3.28 8.66
N ASN A 109 -13.44 2.96 9.74
CA ASN A 109 -14.60 3.72 10.20
C ASN A 109 -14.19 5.12 10.66
N ALA A 110 -13.11 5.21 11.44
CA ALA A 110 -12.57 6.49 11.92
C ALA A 110 -12.10 7.39 10.75
N LEU A 111 -11.43 6.82 9.74
CA LEU A 111 -11.01 7.57 8.55
C LEU A 111 -12.20 8.06 7.72
N LYS A 112 -13.26 7.26 7.58
CA LYS A 112 -14.50 7.67 6.90
C LYS A 112 -15.19 8.81 7.64
N LEU A 113 -15.21 8.75 8.96
CA LEU A 113 -15.77 9.83 9.80
C LEU A 113 -14.93 11.10 9.69
N SER A 114 -13.61 10.98 9.77
CA SER A 114 -12.68 12.10 9.63
C SER A 114 -12.80 12.79 8.24
N ASN A 115 -13.18 12.05 7.21
CA ASN A 115 -13.40 12.61 5.87
C ASN A 115 -14.50 13.69 5.85
N ILE A 116 -15.57 13.53 6.66
CA ILE A 116 -16.70 14.48 6.71
C ILE A 116 -16.21 15.86 7.17
N PHE A 117 -15.22 15.88 8.06
CA PHE A 117 -14.63 17.08 8.65
C PHE A 117 -13.26 17.43 8.03
N SER A 118 -12.87 16.79 6.94
CA SER A 118 -11.62 17.11 6.28
C SER A 118 -11.75 18.33 5.37
N ASP A 119 -10.63 19.01 5.15
CA ASP A 119 -10.54 20.12 4.21
C ASP A 119 -10.49 19.63 2.74
N LYS A 120 -10.40 20.57 1.81
CA LYS A 120 -10.24 20.29 0.37
C LYS A 120 -8.99 19.46 0.01
N PHE A 121 -8.02 19.39 0.90
CA PHE A 121 -6.79 18.61 0.72
C PHE A 121 -6.91 17.18 1.27
N SER A 122 -8.05 16.84 1.85
CA SER A 122 -8.29 15.51 2.42
C SER A 122 -7.31 15.15 3.54
N GLN A 123 -6.88 16.16 4.31
CA GLN A 123 -5.92 15.97 5.39
C GLN A 123 -6.59 15.48 6.69
N VAL A 124 -5.93 14.52 7.29
CA VAL A 124 -6.23 14.00 8.63
C VAL A 124 -4.94 14.01 9.43
N LYS A 125 -5.03 14.37 10.71
CA LYS A 125 -3.92 14.30 11.66
C LYS A 125 -4.00 12.98 12.44
N LEU A 126 -2.85 12.36 12.65
CA LEU A 126 -2.65 11.20 13.50
C LEU A 126 -1.74 11.60 14.65
N ALA A 127 -2.17 11.39 15.87
CA ALA A 127 -1.35 11.50 17.07
C ALA A 127 -1.25 10.11 17.74
N VAL A 128 -0.02 9.65 17.93
CA VAL A 128 0.29 8.39 18.62
C VAL A 128 1.13 8.70 19.85
N LYS A 129 0.60 8.39 21.03
CA LYS A 129 1.25 8.64 22.32
C LYS A 129 1.30 7.35 23.13
N PRO A 130 2.35 6.54 22.99
CA PRO A 130 2.42 5.21 23.62
C PRO A 130 2.34 5.26 25.16
N LYS A 131 2.96 6.24 25.80
CA LYS A 131 2.95 6.39 27.26
C LYS A 131 1.55 6.68 27.82
N GLU A 132 0.74 7.42 27.06
CA GLU A 132 -0.62 7.79 27.42
C GLU A 132 -1.65 6.77 26.90
N LYS A 133 -1.19 5.79 26.10
CA LYS A 133 -2.03 4.81 25.37
C LYS A 133 -3.05 5.49 24.44
N VAL A 134 -2.65 6.59 23.80
CA VAL A 134 -3.51 7.36 22.90
C VAL A 134 -3.14 7.11 21.46
N PHE A 135 -4.13 6.70 20.67
CA PHE A 135 -4.12 6.71 19.22
C PHE A 135 -5.32 7.58 18.76
N GLU A 136 -5.03 8.77 18.30
CA GLU A 136 -6.04 9.77 17.93
C GLU A 136 -5.97 10.09 16.44
N LEU A 137 -7.12 10.08 15.78
CA LEU A 137 -7.33 10.68 14.47
C LEU A 137 -8.13 11.96 14.63
N SER A 138 -7.66 13.05 14.05
CA SER A 138 -8.39 14.33 14.08
C SER A 138 -8.41 14.99 12.70
N SER A 139 -9.51 15.69 12.44
CA SER A 139 -9.71 16.51 11.24
C SER A 139 -10.49 17.76 11.61
N ALA A 140 -10.21 18.85 10.92
CA ALA A 140 -10.90 20.13 11.14
C ALA A 140 -11.15 20.83 9.80
N ASN A 141 -12.34 21.39 9.69
CA ASN A 141 -12.77 22.21 8.56
C ASN A 141 -13.52 23.43 9.11
N ASN A 142 -13.11 24.61 8.68
CA ASN A 142 -13.68 25.87 9.18
C ASN A 142 -15.18 26.04 8.92
N GLU A 143 -15.72 25.34 7.93
CA GLU A 143 -17.13 25.44 7.52
C GLU A 143 -18.00 24.36 8.17
N VAL A 144 -17.44 23.17 8.43
CA VAL A 144 -18.17 21.98 8.86
C VAL A 144 -17.94 21.67 10.35
N GLY A 145 -16.79 22.07 10.89
CA GLY A 145 -16.39 21.80 12.28
C GLY A 145 -15.19 20.88 12.40
N GLU A 146 -15.04 20.26 13.56
CA GLU A 146 -13.92 19.36 13.86
C GLU A 146 -14.39 18.00 14.36
N ASN A 147 -13.56 16.99 14.17
CA ASN A 147 -13.74 15.65 14.69
C ASN A 147 -12.45 15.13 15.31
N LYS A 148 -12.59 14.43 16.45
CA LYS A 148 -11.52 13.67 17.10
C LYS A 148 -12.04 12.28 17.41
N THR A 149 -11.32 11.27 16.96
CA THR A 149 -11.66 9.86 17.18
C THR A 149 -10.47 9.16 17.82
N TYR A 150 -10.72 8.47 18.92
CA TYR A 150 -9.75 7.64 19.62
C TYR A 150 -9.99 6.19 19.28
N LEU A 151 -8.92 5.46 19.02
CA LEU A 151 -8.97 4.03 18.71
C LEU A 151 -8.14 3.23 19.71
N ASP A 152 -8.62 2.05 20.05
CA ASP A 152 -7.84 1.09 20.79
C ASP A 152 -6.71 0.55 19.92
N ALA A 153 -5.48 0.62 20.44
CA ALA A 153 -4.28 0.20 19.73
C ALA A 153 -3.23 -0.33 20.69
N ALA A 154 -2.47 -1.33 20.22
CA ALA A 154 -1.22 -1.70 20.87
C ALA A 154 -0.12 -0.75 20.39
N LEU A 155 0.42 0.07 21.28
CA LEU A 155 1.34 1.15 20.96
C LEU A 155 2.71 0.90 21.57
N THR A 156 3.76 1.14 20.81
CA THR A 156 5.16 1.10 21.26
C THR A 156 5.96 2.25 20.66
N GLY A 157 7.04 2.67 21.35
CA GLY A 157 7.99 3.65 20.84
C GLY A 157 7.78 5.07 21.36
N GLU A 158 8.11 6.06 20.53
CA GLU A 158 8.10 7.49 20.84
C GLU A 158 6.75 8.13 20.50
N GLU A 159 6.46 9.28 21.12
CA GLU A 159 5.32 10.10 20.71
C GLU A 159 5.56 10.69 19.32
N VAL A 160 4.53 10.67 18.48
CA VAL A 160 4.57 11.23 17.14
C VAL A 160 3.22 11.80 16.73
N GLU A 161 3.26 12.97 16.09
CA GLU A 161 2.11 13.61 15.47
C GLU A 161 2.46 13.95 14.02
N LEU A 162 1.56 13.63 13.08
CA LEU A 162 1.76 13.89 11.66
C LEU A 162 0.42 14.03 10.92
N GLY A 163 0.46 14.72 9.79
CA GLY A 163 -0.67 14.83 8.87
C GLY A 163 -0.48 13.97 7.64
N PHE A 164 -1.56 13.40 7.14
CA PHE A 164 -1.55 12.61 5.92
C PHE A 164 -2.86 12.75 5.13
N ASN A 165 -2.83 12.38 3.86
CA ASN A 165 -4.03 12.30 3.04
C ASN A 165 -4.76 10.98 3.31
N TYR A 166 -5.98 11.06 3.88
CA TYR A 166 -6.75 9.88 4.29
C TYR A 166 -7.09 8.92 3.13
N LYS A 167 -7.18 9.43 1.89
CA LYS A 167 -7.49 8.59 0.72
C LYS A 167 -6.41 7.55 0.47
N TYR A 168 -5.14 7.90 0.71
CA TYR A 168 -4.03 6.96 0.55
C TYR A 168 -4.12 5.78 1.52
N PHE A 169 -4.60 6.03 2.74
CA PHE A 169 -4.88 4.97 3.70
C PHE A 169 -6.05 4.10 3.26
N LEU A 170 -7.17 4.70 2.85
CA LEU A 170 -8.34 3.95 2.39
C LEU A 170 -8.01 3.01 1.23
N ASP A 171 -7.21 3.48 0.28
CA ASP A 171 -6.83 2.68 -0.88
C ASP A 171 -5.97 1.47 -0.49
N CYS A 172 -5.04 1.61 0.47
CA CYS A 172 -4.17 0.51 0.85
C CYS A 172 -4.93 -0.64 1.55
N PHE A 173 -6.00 -0.34 2.28
CA PHE A 173 -6.78 -1.35 3.00
C PHE A 173 -7.54 -2.33 2.09
N GLN A 174 -7.77 -1.96 0.83
CA GLN A 174 -8.39 -2.88 -0.14
C GLN A 174 -7.49 -4.09 -0.43
N SER A 175 -6.18 -3.95 -0.27
CA SER A 175 -5.20 -5.02 -0.52
C SER A 175 -4.79 -5.80 0.74
N ILE A 176 -5.25 -5.39 1.92
CA ILE A 176 -4.93 -6.03 3.20
C ILE A 176 -6.10 -6.92 3.63
N SER A 177 -5.84 -8.20 3.78
CA SER A 177 -6.86 -9.20 4.15
C SER A 177 -6.92 -9.52 5.65
N THR A 178 -5.94 -9.04 6.44
CA THR A 178 -5.91 -9.25 7.90
C THR A 178 -6.89 -8.35 8.63
N ASP A 179 -7.33 -8.78 9.82
CA ASP A 179 -8.23 -8.01 10.69
C ASP A 179 -7.51 -6.86 11.40
N SER A 180 -6.20 -6.99 11.59
CA SER A 180 -5.35 -5.96 12.19
C SER A 180 -4.33 -5.47 11.18
N VAL A 181 -3.86 -4.24 11.38
CA VAL A 181 -2.78 -3.64 10.60
C VAL A 181 -1.72 -3.05 11.52
N SER A 182 -0.46 -3.22 11.15
CA SER A 182 0.67 -2.53 11.77
C SER A 182 0.95 -1.23 11.03
N ILE A 183 1.03 -0.13 11.77
CA ILE A 183 1.38 1.21 11.28
C ILE A 183 2.72 1.57 11.91
N LYS A 184 3.75 1.70 11.09
CA LYS A 184 5.11 2.04 11.51
C LYS A 184 5.46 3.46 11.11
N LEU A 185 5.95 4.22 12.07
CA LEU A 185 6.21 5.64 11.97
C LEU A 185 7.69 5.91 12.30
N GLY A 186 8.39 6.56 11.39
CA GLY A 186 9.80 6.96 11.57
C GLY A 186 9.96 8.37 12.13
N GLY A 187 8.88 9.07 12.41
CA GLY A 187 8.81 10.47 12.83
C GLY A 187 7.92 11.33 11.93
N ALA A 188 7.66 12.58 12.31
CA ALA A 188 6.66 13.46 11.68
C ALA A 188 6.87 13.74 10.18
N SER A 189 8.12 13.68 9.69
CA SER A 189 8.47 13.96 8.28
C SER A 189 8.99 12.73 7.54
N ARG A 190 8.72 11.53 8.04
CA ARG A 190 9.13 10.28 7.43
C ARG A 190 7.92 9.55 6.84
N PRO A 191 8.13 8.68 5.85
CA PRO A 191 7.06 7.85 5.31
C PRO A 191 6.39 7.00 6.38
N ILE A 192 5.08 6.83 6.24
CA ILE A 192 4.30 5.88 7.04
C ILE A 192 4.34 4.53 6.33
N VAL A 193 4.63 3.47 7.06
CA VAL A 193 4.56 2.10 6.52
C VAL A 193 3.37 1.39 7.13
N ILE A 194 2.50 0.84 6.28
CA ILE A 194 1.33 0.05 6.68
C ILE A 194 1.54 -1.37 6.18
N SER A 195 1.37 -2.33 7.05
CA SER A 195 1.50 -3.76 6.72
C SER A 195 0.43 -4.59 7.42
N PRO A 196 0.14 -5.80 6.89
CA PRO A 196 -0.69 -6.78 7.56
C PRO A 196 -0.19 -7.15 8.94
#